data_5748d8ad941a0fa1ffafd4c8ebda6af4
#
_entry.id   5748d8ad941a0fa1ffafd4c8ebda6af4
#
_cell.length_a   1.000
_cell.length_b   1.000
_cell.length_c   1.000
_cell.angle_alpha   90.00
_cell.angle_beta   90.00
_cell.angle_gamma   90.00
#
_symmetry.space_group_name_H-M   'P 1'
#
loop_
_entity.id
_entity.type
_entity.pdbx_description
1 polymer ?
#
loop_
_entity_poly.entity_id
_entity_poly.type
_entity_poly.pdbx_seq_one_letter_code
_entity_poly.pdbx_strand_id
1 'polypeptide(L)'
;MRRNLYQKGYQENGKQRYKCKHCHRKQQADYSYQAYIPELNRTISEYIKEGVGIRGIARLLEISTTTLIKRIISISKDITAPHVTANAEYEVDEIKIFVGRKKDHIWVAYALNCADKSVVCFSVGPRTNETLSKVTDKLTNARLIYTDKLRQYKFLISPEIHRTAHRGTNHIERNNLTIRTHIKRLARRTICFSRKAIMLYAVLKIYFWG
;
A
#
# COMPACT_ATOMS: atom_id res chain seq x y z
N MET A 1 12.03 -15.68 30.02
CA MET A 1 10.55 -15.72 30.15
C MET A 1 9.92 -17.12 30.15
N ARG A 2 10.60 -18.20 30.60
CA ARG A 2 10.06 -19.58 30.58
C ARG A 2 9.57 -20.11 31.93
N ARG A 3 9.61 -19.34 33.02
CA ARG A 3 9.42 -19.82 34.41
C ARG A 3 7.98 -20.15 34.85
N ASN A 4 6.96 -19.78 34.06
CA ASN A 4 5.55 -19.97 34.45
C ASN A 4 4.75 -20.92 33.53
N LEU A 5 5.43 -21.75 32.72
CA LEU A 5 4.80 -22.70 31.82
C LEU A 5 4.87 -24.11 32.41
N TYR A 6 3.79 -24.87 32.28
CA TYR A 6 3.76 -26.31 32.57
C TYR A 6 3.25 -27.11 31.37
N GLN A 7 3.72 -28.34 31.22
CA GLN A 7 3.30 -29.25 30.16
C GLN A 7 1.83 -29.65 30.35
N LYS A 8 1.05 -29.61 29.27
CA LYS A 8 -0.38 -29.97 29.26
C LYS A 8 -0.72 -30.91 28.11
N GLY A 9 -0.09 -32.11 28.10
CA GLY A 9 -0.33 -33.13 27.08
C GLY A 9 0.14 -32.73 25.68
N TYR A 10 -0.20 -33.52 24.69
CA TYR A 10 0.19 -33.37 23.29
C TYR A 10 -0.99 -32.87 22.46
N GLN A 11 -0.70 -32.31 21.30
CA GLN A 11 -1.69 -32.05 20.26
C GLN A 11 -1.85 -33.27 19.36
N GLU A 12 -2.88 -33.26 18.49
CA GLU A 12 -3.10 -34.30 17.48
C GLU A 12 -1.90 -34.49 16.55
N ASN A 13 -1.12 -33.44 16.31
CA ASN A 13 0.11 -33.44 15.51
C ASN A 13 1.36 -33.91 16.28
N GLY A 14 1.20 -34.48 17.48
CA GLY A 14 2.28 -34.99 18.31
C GLY A 14 3.12 -33.94 19.04
N LYS A 15 2.82 -32.63 18.91
CA LYS A 15 3.59 -31.55 19.54
C LYS A 15 3.17 -31.31 20.97
N GLN A 16 4.18 -31.11 21.86
CA GLN A 16 3.96 -30.81 23.27
C GLN A 16 3.23 -29.46 23.45
N ARG A 17 2.13 -29.47 24.20
CA ARG A 17 1.44 -28.26 24.64
C ARG A 17 1.94 -27.80 26.00
N TYR A 18 2.00 -26.49 26.14
CA TYR A 18 2.27 -25.80 27.42
C TYR A 18 1.11 -24.92 27.82
N LYS A 19 0.90 -24.71 29.09
CA LYS A 19 -0.08 -23.74 29.61
C LYS A 19 0.62 -22.81 30.61
N CYS A 20 0.33 -21.52 30.52
CA CYS A 20 0.82 -20.54 31.46
C CYS A 20 0.03 -20.64 32.79
N LYS A 21 0.74 -20.71 33.92
CA LYS A 21 0.13 -20.73 35.27
C LYS A 21 -0.56 -19.41 35.60
N HIS A 22 -0.07 -18.30 35.05
CA HIS A 22 -0.59 -16.96 35.37
C HIS A 22 -1.78 -16.56 34.48
N CYS A 23 -1.65 -16.59 33.14
CA CYS A 23 -2.68 -16.12 32.21
C CYS A 23 -3.49 -17.25 31.59
N HIS A 24 -3.21 -18.52 31.92
CA HIS A 24 -3.86 -19.74 31.42
C HIS A 24 -3.84 -19.94 29.89
N ARG A 25 -3.11 -19.11 29.15
CA ARG A 25 -2.96 -19.27 27.69
C ARG A 25 -2.18 -20.53 27.35
N LYS A 26 -2.64 -21.23 26.32
CA LYS A 26 -1.97 -22.41 25.74
C LYS A 26 -0.97 -21.96 24.68
N GLN A 27 0.19 -22.61 24.62
CA GLN A 27 1.21 -22.39 23.60
C GLN A 27 1.97 -23.69 23.30
N GLN A 28 2.70 -23.70 22.21
CA GLN A 28 3.58 -24.81 21.79
C GLN A 28 5.03 -24.39 21.93
N ALA A 29 5.94 -25.35 22.03
CA ALA A 29 7.39 -25.08 22.01
C ALA A 29 7.79 -24.50 20.64
N ASP A 30 7.33 -25.15 19.57
CA ASP A 30 7.66 -24.83 18.20
C ASP A 30 6.40 -24.74 17.35
N TYR A 31 6.24 -23.65 16.63
CA TYR A 31 5.16 -23.44 15.66
C TYR A 31 5.71 -23.75 14.26
N SER A 32 5.19 -24.80 13.63
CA SER A 32 5.57 -25.18 12.25
C SER A 32 4.77 -24.46 11.17
N TYR A 33 3.75 -23.67 11.55
CA TYR A 33 2.95 -22.95 10.58
C TYR A 33 3.72 -21.76 10.04
N GLN A 34 3.89 -21.69 8.72
CA GLN A 34 4.70 -20.70 8.01
C GLN A 34 4.36 -19.24 8.39
N ALA A 35 3.12 -18.97 8.80
CA ALA A 35 2.73 -17.62 9.23
C ALA A 35 3.41 -17.13 10.52
N TYR A 36 4.14 -17.97 11.25
CA TYR A 36 4.89 -17.58 12.45
C TYR A 36 6.37 -17.30 12.19
N ILE A 37 6.84 -17.42 10.95
CA ILE A 37 8.20 -17.06 10.57
C ILE A 37 8.41 -15.56 10.77
N PRO A 38 9.46 -15.13 11.51
CA PRO A 38 9.70 -13.70 11.80
C PRO A 38 9.83 -12.83 10.55
N GLU A 39 10.51 -13.32 9.52
CA GLU A 39 10.80 -12.61 8.26
C GLU A 39 9.59 -12.54 7.31
N LEU A 40 8.48 -13.20 7.63
CA LEU A 40 7.33 -13.31 6.74
C LEU A 40 6.81 -11.96 6.24
N ASN A 41 6.75 -10.96 7.11
CA ASN A 41 6.25 -9.64 6.76
C ASN A 41 7.16 -8.94 5.73
N ARG A 42 8.47 -9.08 5.87
CA ARG A 42 9.45 -8.57 4.91
C ARG A 42 9.30 -9.23 3.55
N THR A 43 9.24 -10.56 3.52
CA THR A 43 9.05 -11.34 2.28
C THR A 43 7.73 -10.99 1.59
N ILE A 44 6.63 -10.78 2.35
CA ILE A 44 5.36 -10.30 1.79
C ILE A 44 5.54 -8.94 1.11
N SER A 45 6.24 -8.00 1.74
CA SER A 45 6.49 -6.66 1.17
C SER A 45 7.31 -6.76 -0.11
N GLU A 46 8.37 -7.55 -0.13
CA GLU A 46 9.21 -7.79 -1.30
C GLU A 46 8.37 -8.36 -2.47
N TYR A 47 7.56 -9.39 -2.25
CA TYR A 47 6.69 -9.94 -3.30
C TYR A 47 5.63 -8.95 -3.81
N ILE A 48 5.14 -8.05 -2.96
CA ILE A 48 4.21 -7.00 -3.39
C ILE A 48 4.92 -6.00 -4.30
N LYS A 49 6.14 -5.60 -3.98
CA LYS A 49 6.97 -4.70 -4.80
C LYS A 49 7.29 -5.31 -6.16
N GLU A 50 7.53 -6.62 -6.21
CA GLU A 50 7.71 -7.38 -7.45
C GLU A 50 6.39 -7.67 -8.21
N GLY A 51 5.28 -7.10 -7.76
CA GLY A 51 3.99 -7.21 -8.45
C GLY A 51 3.32 -8.58 -8.33
N VAL A 52 3.78 -9.46 -7.44
CA VAL A 52 3.18 -10.79 -7.24
C VAL A 52 1.76 -10.65 -6.69
N GLY A 53 0.81 -11.30 -7.33
CA GLY A 53 -0.59 -11.27 -6.91
C GLY A 53 -0.85 -12.03 -5.61
N ILE A 54 -1.89 -11.63 -4.85
CA ILE A 54 -2.25 -12.20 -3.53
C ILE A 54 -2.26 -13.73 -3.52
N ARG A 55 -2.89 -14.36 -4.53
CA ARG A 55 -2.94 -15.82 -4.61
C ARG A 55 -1.57 -16.45 -4.89
N GLY A 56 -0.71 -15.75 -5.64
CA GLY A 56 0.67 -16.17 -5.89
C GLY A 56 1.49 -16.14 -4.61
N ILE A 57 1.45 -15.02 -3.88
CA ILE A 57 2.15 -14.87 -2.59
C ILE A 57 1.68 -15.95 -1.60
N ALA A 58 0.37 -16.17 -1.48
CA ALA A 58 -0.18 -17.17 -0.57
C ALA A 58 0.35 -18.60 -0.88
N ARG A 59 0.47 -18.96 -2.18
CA ARG A 59 1.04 -20.26 -2.58
C ARG A 59 2.54 -20.33 -2.32
N LEU A 60 3.29 -19.27 -2.64
CA LEU A 60 4.75 -19.23 -2.43
C LEU A 60 5.14 -19.32 -0.95
N LEU A 61 4.29 -18.78 -0.08
CA LEU A 61 4.53 -18.76 1.37
C LEU A 61 3.78 -19.86 2.12
N GLU A 62 3.05 -20.74 1.42
CA GLU A 62 2.26 -21.82 2.00
C GLU A 62 1.31 -21.38 3.12
N ILE A 63 0.73 -20.17 2.98
CA ILE A 63 -0.25 -19.61 3.92
C ILE A 63 -1.59 -19.38 3.24
N SER A 64 -2.67 -19.32 4.05
CA SER A 64 -3.99 -19.00 3.51
C SER A 64 -4.05 -17.57 2.97
N THR A 65 -4.84 -17.34 1.92
CA THR A 65 -5.10 -16.00 1.39
C THR A 65 -5.70 -15.07 2.46
N THR A 66 -6.48 -15.60 3.39
CA THR A 66 -7.06 -14.85 4.52
C THR A 66 -5.97 -14.37 5.47
N THR A 67 -5.03 -15.24 5.81
CA THR A 67 -3.86 -14.89 6.65
C THR A 67 -3.02 -13.82 5.96
N LEU A 68 -2.73 -14.00 4.67
CA LEU A 68 -1.96 -13.03 3.88
C LEU A 68 -2.64 -11.65 3.84
N ILE A 69 -3.95 -11.58 3.58
CA ILE A 69 -4.70 -10.31 3.56
C ILE A 69 -4.61 -9.58 4.91
N LYS A 70 -4.77 -10.30 6.02
CA LYS A 70 -4.62 -9.73 7.37
C LYS A 70 -3.21 -9.19 7.59
N ARG A 71 -2.18 -9.92 7.15
CA ARG A 71 -0.77 -9.49 7.24
C ARG A 71 -0.50 -8.24 6.41
N ILE A 72 -0.95 -8.18 5.16
CA ILE A 72 -0.78 -7.01 4.29
C ILE A 72 -1.40 -5.76 4.94
N ILE A 73 -2.59 -5.87 5.51
CA ILE A 73 -3.25 -4.76 6.21
C ILE A 73 -2.45 -4.37 7.47
N SER A 74 -1.93 -5.34 8.23
CA SER A 74 -1.09 -5.07 9.39
C SER A 74 0.21 -4.36 9.01
N ILE A 75 0.97 -4.90 8.05
CA ILE A 75 2.21 -4.28 7.54
C ILE A 75 1.96 -2.83 7.11
N SER A 76 0.87 -2.58 6.37
CA SER A 76 0.57 -1.24 5.89
C SER A 76 0.28 -0.22 7.00
N LYS A 77 -0.13 -0.65 8.20
CA LYS A 77 -0.33 0.25 9.35
C LYS A 77 0.98 0.78 9.91
N ASP A 78 2.00 -0.06 9.92
CA ASP A 78 3.32 0.24 10.50
C ASP A 78 4.20 1.10 9.57
N ILE A 79 3.87 1.15 8.26
CA ILE A 79 4.58 2.01 7.31
C ILE A 79 4.16 3.47 7.52
N THR A 80 5.11 4.37 7.61
CA THR A 80 4.88 5.83 7.64
C THR A 80 5.03 6.42 6.23
N ALA A 81 4.27 7.47 5.92
CA ALA A 81 4.49 8.23 4.70
C ALA A 81 5.83 8.98 4.81
N PRO A 82 6.58 9.15 3.71
CA PRO A 82 7.78 9.95 3.71
C PRO A 82 7.47 11.42 4.02
N HIS A 83 8.46 12.14 4.50
CA HIS A 83 8.34 13.57 4.70
C HIS A 83 8.30 14.29 3.34
N VAL A 84 7.40 15.25 3.21
CA VAL A 84 7.32 16.11 2.02
C VAL A 84 8.36 17.23 2.16
N THR A 85 9.32 17.25 1.25
CA THR A 85 10.41 18.25 1.28
C THR A 85 9.86 19.64 0.90
N ALA A 86 10.09 20.61 1.75
CA ALA A 86 9.75 22.00 1.43
C ALA A 86 10.61 22.54 0.29
N ASN A 87 10.09 23.49 -0.47
CA ASN A 87 10.77 24.14 -1.60
C ASN A 87 11.24 23.17 -2.71
N ALA A 88 10.63 21.99 -2.79
CA ALA A 88 10.85 21.03 -3.86
C ALA A 88 9.77 21.14 -4.95
N GLU A 89 10.00 20.47 -6.08
CA GLU A 89 9.04 20.40 -7.19
C GLU A 89 8.36 19.05 -7.22
N TYR A 90 7.07 19.06 -7.53
CA TYR A 90 6.22 17.88 -7.56
C TYR A 90 5.38 17.81 -8.83
N GLU A 91 5.17 16.58 -9.31
CA GLU A 91 4.16 16.26 -10.31
C GLU A 91 2.98 15.58 -9.62
N VAL A 92 1.74 15.97 -9.95
CA VAL A 92 0.51 15.39 -9.40
C VAL A 92 -0.38 14.91 -10.53
N ASP A 93 -0.87 13.68 -10.42
CA ASP A 93 -1.78 13.08 -11.40
C ASP A 93 -2.67 12.00 -10.74
N GLU A 94 -3.68 11.51 -11.47
CA GLU A 94 -4.57 10.48 -10.99
C GLU A 94 -4.61 9.24 -11.88
N ILE A 95 -4.63 8.08 -11.25
CA ILE A 95 -4.85 6.80 -11.90
C ILE A 95 -6.30 6.37 -11.69
N LYS A 96 -7.08 6.27 -12.77
CA LYS A 96 -8.42 5.65 -12.75
C LYS A 96 -8.30 4.13 -12.63
N ILE A 97 -9.03 3.55 -11.70
CA ILE A 97 -9.04 2.11 -11.40
C ILE A 97 -10.45 1.61 -11.04
N PHE A 98 -10.56 0.32 -10.76
CA PHE A 98 -11.81 -0.32 -10.33
C PHE A 98 -11.64 -0.93 -8.93
N VAL A 99 -12.70 -0.87 -8.12
CA VAL A 99 -12.79 -1.56 -6.84
C VAL A 99 -14.16 -2.22 -6.70
N GLY A 100 -14.19 -3.48 -6.31
CA GLY A 100 -15.41 -4.25 -6.15
C GLY A 100 -15.96 -4.76 -7.47
N ARG A 101 -16.37 -3.89 -8.35
CA ARG A 101 -16.94 -4.20 -9.69
C ARG A 101 -16.34 -3.27 -10.75
N LYS A 102 -16.32 -3.71 -12.03
CA LYS A 102 -15.79 -2.91 -13.14
C LYS A 102 -16.53 -1.58 -13.38
N LYS A 103 -17.76 -1.46 -12.94
CA LYS A 103 -18.53 -0.21 -13.02
C LYS A 103 -18.19 0.79 -11.90
N ASP A 104 -17.65 0.29 -10.79
CA ASP A 104 -17.35 1.12 -9.62
C ASP A 104 -15.92 1.69 -9.75
N HIS A 105 -15.85 2.89 -10.33
CA HIS A 105 -14.60 3.61 -10.55
C HIS A 105 -14.16 4.33 -9.27
N ILE A 106 -12.87 4.23 -9.01
CA ILE A 106 -12.22 5.03 -7.98
C ILE A 106 -10.87 5.52 -8.53
N TRP A 107 -10.28 6.51 -7.90
CA TRP A 107 -9.07 7.16 -8.36
C TRP A 107 -7.98 7.06 -7.29
N VAL A 108 -6.75 6.93 -7.74
CA VAL A 108 -5.55 7.10 -6.92
C VAL A 108 -4.91 8.39 -7.37
N ALA A 109 -5.08 9.46 -6.59
CA ALA A 109 -4.34 10.69 -6.77
C ALA A 109 -3.02 10.59 -5.99
N TYR A 110 -1.90 11.00 -6.57
CA TYR A 110 -0.62 10.94 -5.90
C TYR A 110 0.34 12.02 -6.39
N ALA A 111 1.35 12.30 -5.57
CA ALA A 111 2.40 13.25 -5.89
C ALA A 111 3.75 12.54 -6.00
N LEU A 112 4.47 12.87 -7.06
CA LEU A 112 5.82 12.42 -7.39
C LEU A 112 6.80 13.56 -7.17
N ASN A 113 7.87 13.35 -6.43
CA ASN A 113 8.97 14.30 -6.34
C ASN A 113 9.75 14.33 -7.66
N CYS A 114 9.96 15.52 -8.22
CA CYS A 114 10.66 15.67 -9.51
C CYS A 114 12.14 15.31 -9.46
N ALA A 115 12.78 15.39 -8.29
CA ALA A 115 14.21 15.13 -8.15
C ALA A 115 14.54 13.63 -8.13
N ASP A 116 13.94 12.90 -7.20
CA ASP A 116 14.25 11.48 -6.95
C ASP A 116 13.18 10.50 -7.50
N LYS A 117 12.09 11.03 -8.07
CA LYS A 117 10.95 10.26 -8.60
C LYS A 117 10.24 9.40 -7.55
N SER A 118 10.39 9.72 -6.28
CA SER A 118 9.67 9.05 -5.19
C SER A 118 8.23 9.53 -5.08
N VAL A 119 7.32 8.63 -4.70
CA VAL A 119 5.94 8.99 -4.36
C VAL A 119 5.90 9.47 -2.91
N VAL A 120 5.60 10.75 -2.71
CA VAL A 120 5.61 11.38 -1.37
C VAL A 120 4.26 11.33 -0.66
N CYS A 121 3.18 11.31 -1.39
CA CYS A 121 1.84 11.14 -0.83
C CYS A 121 0.87 10.59 -1.87
N PHE A 122 -0.20 9.95 -1.40
CA PHE A 122 -1.31 9.52 -2.25
C PHE A 122 -2.63 9.50 -1.49
N SER A 123 -3.72 9.52 -2.24
CA SER A 123 -5.10 9.37 -1.76
C SER A 123 -5.88 8.41 -2.66
N VAL A 124 -6.83 7.70 -2.08
CA VAL A 124 -7.70 6.75 -2.81
C VAL A 124 -9.15 7.11 -2.54
N GLY A 125 -9.90 7.41 -3.59
CA GLY A 125 -11.30 7.82 -3.44
C GLY A 125 -11.99 8.15 -4.78
N PRO A 126 -13.23 8.65 -4.75
CA PRO A 126 -13.87 9.22 -5.92
C PRO A 126 -13.10 10.47 -6.39
N ARG A 127 -13.25 10.86 -7.66
CA ARG A 127 -12.58 12.05 -8.22
C ARG A 127 -13.28 13.33 -7.76
N THR A 128 -13.12 13.65 -6.49
CA THR A 128 -13.70 14.85 -5.84
C THR A 128 -12.60 15.75 -5.31
N ASN A 129 -12.93 17.01 -5.07
CA ASN A 129 -12.00 17.95 -4.44
C ASN A 129 -11.47 17.42 -3.10
N GLU A 130 -12.33 16.76 -2.29
CA GLU A 130 -11.92 16.16 -1.02
C GLU A 130 -10.82 15.09 -1.18
N THR A 131 -10.91 14.27 -2.23
CA THR A 131 -9.88 13.25 -2.49
C THR A 131 -8.58 13.88 -2.98
N LEU A 132 -8.67 14.90 -3.84
CA LEU A 132 -7.50 15.60 -4.39
C LEU A 132 -6.82 16.47 -3.35
N SER A 133 -7.59 17.17 -2.49
CA SER A 133 -7.03 18.01 -1.43
C SER A 133 -6.17 17.23 -0.45
N LYS A 134 -6.49 15.96 -0.17
CA LYS A 134 -5.63 15.09 0.66
C LYS A 134 -4.19 14.93 0.14
N VAL A 135 -3.97 15.21 -1.14
CA VAL A 135 -2.64 15.24 -1.77
C VAL A 135 -2.12 16.67 -1.81
N THR A 136 -2.90 17.62 -2.35
CA THR A 136 -2.45 19.01 -2.55
C THR A 136 -2.16 19.74 -1.23
N ASP A 137 -2.93 19.50 -0.16
CA ASP A 137 -2.73 20.11 1.15
C ASP A 137 -1.39 19.72 1.80
N LYS A 138 -0.81 18.60 1.39
CA LYS A 138 0.53 18.18 1.84
C LYS A 138 1.66 18.90 1.10
N LEU A 139 1.36 19.54 -0.02
CA LEU A 139 2.32 20.18 -0.91
C LEU A 139 2.32 21.70 -0.79
N THR A 140 1.69 22.28 0.23
CA THR A 140 1.56 23.73 0.41
C THR A 140 2.89 24.48 0.45
N ASN A 141 3.95 23.83 0.90
CA ASN A 141 5.31 24.39 0.96
C ASN A 141 6.19 23.97 -0.25
N ALA A 142 5.59 23.49 -1.33
CA ALA A 142 6.29 23.18 -2.55
C ALA A 142 6.76 24.45 -3.28
N ARG A 143 7.86 24.35 -4.01
CA ARG A 143 8.30 25.42 -4.92
C ARG A 143 7.41 25.49 -6.15
N LEU A 144 7.14 24.36 -6.77
CA LEU A 144 6.26 24.23 -7.94
C LEU A 144 5.50 22.89 -7.90
N ILE A 145 4.27 22.91 -8.37
CA ILE A 145 3.44 21.74 -8.55
C ILE A 145 2.96 21.68 -10.00
N TYR A 146 3.37 20.64 -10.71
CA TYR A 146 2.96 20.37 -12.08
C TYR A 146 1.75 19.42 -12.08
N THR A 147 0.69 19.78 -12.81
CA THR A 147 -0.49 18.95 -12.99
C THR A 147 -0.91 18.90 -14.46
N ASP A 148 -1.81 17.99 -14.79
CA ASP A 148 -2.56 18.05 -16.04
C ASP A 148 -3.54 19.26 -16.05
N LYS A 149 -4.33 19.38 -17.12
CA LYS A 149 -5.32 20.46 -17.28
C LYS A 149 -6.62 20.23 -16.50
N LEU A 150 -6.63 19.33 -15.49
CA LEU A 150 -7.83 19.08 -14.70
C LEU A 150 -8.26 20.35 -13.95
N ARG A 151 -9.49 20.80 -14.19
CA ARG A 151 -10.02 22.07 -13.70
C ARG A 151 -9.95 22.20 -12.17
N GLN A 152 -10.13 21.11 -11.43
CA GLN A 152 -10.13 21.09 -9.96
C GLN A 152 -8.82 21.60 -9.37
N TYR A 153 -7.66 21.31 -9.97
CA TYR A 153 -6.36 21.75 -9.46
C TYR A 153 -6.20 23.27 -9.42
N LYS A 154 -6.89 23.99 -10.32
CA LYS A 154 -6.89 25.47 -10.30
C LYS A 154 -7.49 26.07 -9.02
N PHE A 155 -8.34 25.31 -8.33
CA PHE A 155 -8.98 25.74 -7.08
C PHE A 155 -8.29 25.17 -5.83
N LEU A 156 -7.51 24.10 -5.98
CA LEU A 156 -6.87 23.38 -4.88
C LEU A 156 -5.42 23.77 -4.66
N ILE A 157 -4.77 24.35 -5.66
CA ILE A 157 -3.35 24.75 -5.61
C ILE A 157 -3.25 26.24 -5.85
N SER A 158 -2.43 26.93 -5.03
CA SER A 158 -2.17 28.37 -5.22
C SER A 158 -1.60 28.63 -6.63
N PRO A 159 -2.11 29.65 -7.36
CA PRO A 159 -1.63 30.00 -8.70
C PRO A 159 -0.14 30.30 -8.77
N GLU A 160 0.47 30.73 -7.68
CA GLU A 160 1.89 31.07 -7.61
C GLU A 160 2.79 29.84 -7.81
N ILE A 161 2.41 28.71 -7.25
CA ILE A 161 3.16 27.45 -7.32
C ILE A 161 2.60 26.46 -8.33
N HIS A 162 1.42 26.70 -8.91
CA HIS A 162 0.78 25.81 -9.85
C HIS A 162 1.25 26.03 -11.29
N ARG A 163 1.60 24.95 -11.99
CA ARG A 163 1.98 24.98 -13.41
C ARG A 163 1.28 23.86 -14.16
N THR A 164 0.71 24.22 -15.32
CA THR A 164 0.10 23.28 -16.29
C THR A 164 0.91 23.31 -17.57
N ALA A 165 2.08 22.69 -17.58
CA ALA A 165 2.95 22.66 -18.75
C ALA A 165 2.77 21.35 -19.54
N HIS A 166 2.85 21.41 -20.89
CA HIS A 166 2.68 20.26 -21.77
C HIS A 166 3.68 19.11 -21.54
N ARG A 167 4.80 19.40 -20.88
CA ARG A 167 5.84 18.41 -20.52
C ARG A 167 6.11 18.32 -19.02
N GLY A 168 5.33 19.03 -18.21
CA GLY A 168 5.54 19.11 -16.77
C GLY A 168 5.09 17.87 -16.00
N THR A 169 4.43 16.91 -16.65
CA THR A 169 3.90 15.67 -16.05
C THR A 169 4.50 14.40 -16.66
N ASN A 170 5.59 14.51 -17.39
CA ASN A 170 6.18 13.36 -18.10
C ASN A 170 6.65 12.25 -17.16
N HIS A 171 7.21 12.60 -16.00
CA HIS A 171 7.71 11.59 -15.07
C HIS A 171 6.58 10.84 -14.39
N ILE A 172 5.53 11.55 -13.97
CA ILE A 172 4.37 10.89 -13.33
C ILE A 172 3.58 10.05 -14.34
N GLU A 173 3.48 10.49 -15.61
CA GLU A 173 2.88 9.69 -16.68
C GLU A 173 3.68 8.40 -16.92
N ARG A 174 5.00 8.48 -16.95
CA ARG A 174 5.88 7.31 -17.03
C ARG A 174 5.73 6.42 -15.81
N ASN A 175 5.64 7.01 -14.61
CA ASN A 175 5.42 6.27 -13.39
C ASN A 175 4.05 5.58 -13.37
N ASN A 176 3.00 6.23 -13.92
CA ASN A 176 1.69 5.61 -14.11
C ASN A 176 1.78 4.33 -14.95
N LEU A 177 2.58 4.32 -16.00
CA LEU A 177 2.82 3.13 -16.82
C LEU A 177 3.52 2.04 -15.99
N THR A 178 4.60 2.40 -15.31
CA THR A 178 5.36 1.48 -14.44
C THR A 178 4.47 0.84 -13.37
N ILE A 179 3.70 1.63 -12.63
CA ILE A 179 2.79 1.15 -11.59
C ILE A 179 1.73 0.19 -12.18
N ARG A 180 1.18 0.50 -13.35
CA ARG A 180 0.19 -0.36 -14.03
C ARG A 180 0.79 -1.67 -14.54
N THR A 181 2.06 -1.67 -14.90
CA THR A 181 2.79 -2.87 -15.33
C THR A 181 3.11 -3.78 -14.15
N HIS A 182 3.64 -3.22 -13.07
CA HIS A 182 3.99 -3.98 -11.86
C HIS A 182 2.75 -4.43 -11.10
N ILE A 183 1.82 -3.54 -10.82
CA ILE A 183 0.65 -3.85 -10.00
C ILE A 183 -0.53 -4.21 -10.90
N LYS A 184 -0.69 -5.49 -11.24
CA LYS A 184 -1.76 -6.01 -12.14
C LYS A 184 -3.16 -5.53 -11.79
N ARG A 185 -3.46 -5.20 -10.53
CA ARG A 185 -4.75 -4.64 -10.10
C ARG A 185 -5.02 -3.22 -10.58
N LEU A 186 -3.99 -2.51 -11.04
CA LEU A 186 -4.08 -1.16 -11.60
C LEU A 186 -4.06 -1.15 -13.12
N ALA A 187 -3.83 -2.27 -13.77
CA ALA A 187 -3.85 -2.38 -15.23
C ALA A 187 -5.24 -2.02 -15.80
N ARG A 188 -5.28 -1.32 -16.94
CA ARG A 188 -6.51 -0.75 -17.52
C ARG A 188 -7.62 -1.75 -17.79
N ARG A 189 -7.28 -2.97 -18.24
CA ARG A 189 -8.25 -4.02 -18.57
C ARG A 189 -8.13 -5.23 -17.63
N THR A 190 -7.79 -4.98 -16.37
CA THR A 190 -7.57 -6.05 -15.41
C THR A 190 -8.87 -6.73 -14.98
N ILE A 191 -8.78 -8.03 -14.70
CA ILE A 191 -9.77 -8.78 -13.93
C ILE A 191 -9.31 -8.93 -12.46
N CYS A 192 -8.10 -8.47 -12.13
CA CYS A 192 -7.45 -8.65 -10.83
C CYS A 192 -7.69 -7.47 -9.87
N PHE A 193 -8.71 -6.64 -10.09
CA PHE A 193 -8.98 -5.47 -9.27
C PHE A 193 -9.27 -5.81 -7.80
N SER A 194 -9.04 -4.85 -6.93
CA SER A 194 -9.28 -4.99 -5.48
C SER A 194 -10.78 -5.06 -5.19
N ARG A 195 -11.19 -5.96 -4.30
CA ARG A 195 -12.59 -6.02 -3.86
C ARG A 195 -12.98 -4.90 -2.89
N LYS A 196 -12.02 -4.38 -2.11
CA LYS A 196 -12.22 -3.28 -1.13
C LYS A 196 -11.10 -2.26 -1.27
N ALA A 197 -11.43 -0.98 -1.08
CA ALA A 197 -10.48 0.13 -1.18
C ALA A 197 -9.34 0.02 -0.14
N ILE A 198 -9.63 -0.47 1.07
CA ILE A 198 -8.62 -0.67 2.11
C ILE A 198 -7.49 -1.61 1.66
N MET A 199 -7.81 -2.65 0.89
CA MET A 199 -6.80 -3.58 0.37
C MET A 199 -5.94 -2.94 -0.71
N LEU A 200 -6.55 -2.10 -1.55
CA LEU A 200 -5.82 -1.33 -2.54
C LEU A 200 -4.86 -0.35 -1.84
N TYR A 201 -5.37 0.41 -0.88
CA TYR A 201 -4.57 1.36 -0.10
C TYR A 201 -3.38 0.68 0.58
N ALA A 202 -3.61 -0.47 1.22
CA ALA A 202 -2.55 -1.23 1.89
C ALA A 202 -1.45 -1.69 0.91
N VAL A 203 -1.83 -2.21 -0.25
CA VAL A 203 -0.87 -2.63 -1.29
C VAL A 203 -0.09 -1.45 -1.84
N LEU A 204 -0.74 -0.32 -2.13
CA LEU A 204 -0.06 0.88 -2.61
C LEU A 204 0.92 1.43 -1.58
N LYS A 205 0.53 1.43 -0.29
CA LYS A 205 1.38 1.90 0.79
C LYS A 205 2.66 1.07 0.93
N ILE A 206 2.53 -0.27 0.82
CA ILE A 206 3.68 -1.18 0.80
C ILE A 206 4.52 -0.98 -0.46
N TYR A 207 3.89 -0.83 -1.61
CA TYR A 207 4.59 -0.66 -2.90
C TYR A 207 5.42 0.61 -2.95
N PHE A 208 4.87 1.73 -2.46
CA PHE A 208 5.53 3.03 -2.51
C PHE A 208 6.56 3.23 -1.40
N TRP A 209 6.30 2.70 -0.19
CA TRP A 209 7.01 3.09 1.02
C TRP A 209 7.48 1.92 1.90
N GLY A 210 7.12 0.66 1.60
CA GLY A 210 7.48 -0.53 2.37
C GLY A 210 8.90 -1.05 2.16
#